data_185662df1d45804327f3415dc9e0396c
#
_entry.id   185662df1d45804327f3415dc9e0396c
#
_cell.length_a   1.000
_cell.length_b   1.000
_cell.length_c   1.000
_cell.angle_alpha   90.00
_cell.angle_beta   90.00
_cell.angle_gamma   90.00
#
_symmetry.space_group_name_H-M   'P 1'
#
loop_
_entity.id
_entity.type
_entity.pdbx_description
1 polymer ?
#
loop_
_entity_poly.entity_id
_entity_poly.type
_entity_poly.pdbx_seq_one_letter_code
_entity_poly.pdbx_strand_id
1 'polypeptide(L)'
;MTTPPVTAPAAAVPAATGTRGARAAWIMLASGWSANQFSALLGAYRSHLGLTESTVTGLFAVYVVGLIPALLVAGPLADRRGRRRVALAALALNVLSTLLLMVGGAWGGAWLLLPGRFLTGVSAGALLAAGSAWIKELSGSPRRPGLFVSAGFATGGLVAALIAQWAPWPMVTAYAPHVVLGTAAGWLALAAPETRGSVPVRSSEAADDHNGHRFRRTVLPLAPWVFTAPTIGFVTLPSTLHTGLILTGVATAVVPGTGLLTARRARSTPTAGLLVVAAGTATAAVAAAAGNEPLALLAAIVLGAGYGLALAHGLTQTAALAPPHQLARWTARFWTAAYLGMFTPYVLTLLGHTTTTPVLLAVVTLLALAHAGFSSYQAERLARRRTP
;
A
#
# COMPACT_ATOMS: atom_id res chain seq x y z
N MET A 1 -41.16 -23.43 -33.88
CA MET A 1 -40.45 -23.89 -32.68
C MET A 1 -38.95 -23.77 -32.95
N THR A 2 -38.35 -22.66 -32.53
CA THR A 2 -36.92 -22.42 -32.68
C THR A 2 -36.25 -22.74 -31.33
N THR A 3 -35.41 -23.75 -31.32
CA THR A 3 -34.56 -24.10 -30.14
C THR A 3 -33.64 -22.96 -29.78
N PRO A 4 -33.53 -22.58 -28.49
CA PRO A 4 -32.58 -21.56 -28.07
C PRO A 4 -31.13 -22.08 -28.21
N PRO A 5 -30.14 -21.18 -28.48
CA PRO A 5 -28.77 -21.60 -28.61
C PRO A 5 -28.22 -22.09 -27.27
N VAL A 6 -27.64 -23.28 -27.27
CA VAL A 6 -26.89 -23.87 -26.16
C VAL A 6 -25.70 -23.00 -25.88
N THR A 7 -25.69 -22.27 -24.75
CA THR A 7 -24.53 -21.57 -24.26
C THR A 7 -23.43 -22.59 -23.91
N ALA A 8 -22.34 -22.57 -24.64
CA ALA A 8 -21.17 -23.38 -24.34
C ALA A 8 -20.67 -23.04 -22.93
N PRO A 9 -20.35 -24.05 -22.07
CA PRO A 9 -19.81 -23.79 -20.73
C PRO A 9 -18.47 -23.05 -20.85
N ALA A 10 -18.29 -22.01 -20.03
CA ALA A 10 -17.04 -21.26 -19.95
C ALA A 10 -15.89 -22.24 -19.74
N ALA A 11 -14.92 -22.24 -20.65
CA ALA A 11 -13.78 -23.14 -20.63
C ALA A 11 -13.08 -23.05 -19.27
N ALA A 12 -13.08 -24.15 -18.51
CA ALA A 12 -12.37 -24.24 -17.24
C ALA A 12 -10.89 -23.97 -17.45
N VAL A 13 -10.36 -22.97 -16.76
CA VAL A 13 -8.91 -22.64 -16.80
C VAL A 13 -8.13 -23.90 -16.37
N PRO A 14 -7.21 -24.41 -17.18
CA PRO A 14 -6.51 -25.66 -16.87
C PRO A 14 -5.81 -25.59 -15.51
N ALA A 15 -5.87 -26.65 -14.70
CA ALA A 15 -5.28 -26.72 -13.36
C ALA A 15 -3.77 -26.36 -13.33
N ALA A 16 -3.06 -26.62 -14.43
CA ALA A 16 -1.65 -26.23 -14.60
C ALA A 16 -1.40 -24.71 -14.61
N THR A 17 -2.39 -23.88 -14.97
CA THR A 17 -2.26 -22.42 -14.94
C THR A 17 -2.42 -21.88 -13.52
N GLY A 18 -3.24 -22.51 -12.68
CA GLY A 18 -3.43 -22.14 -11.28
C GLY A 18 -2.13 -22.25 -10.43
N THR A 19 -1.34 -23.32 -10.65
CA THR A 19 -0.05 -23.53 -9.96
C THR A 19 1.03 -22.55 -10.44
N ARG A 20 1.09 -22.25 -11.74
CA ARG A 20 2.02 -21.26 -12.30
C ARG A 20 1.70 -19.84 -11.81
N GLY A 21 0.41 -19.50 -11.74
CA GLY A 21 -0.03 -18.23 -11.16
C GLY A 21 0.28 -18.12 -9.66
N ALA A 22 0.23 -19.22 -8.90
CA ALA A 22 0.63 -19.23 -7.50
C ALA A 22 2.14 -18.99 -7.35
N ARG A 23 2.96 -19.62 -8.19
CA ARG A 23 4.44 -19.40 -8.18
C ARG A 23 4.80 -17.96 -8.56
N ALA A 24 4.17 -17.41 -9.61
CA ALA A 24 4.40 -16.02 -10.00
C ALA A 24 3.96 -15.00 -8.93
N ALA A 25 2.97 -15.34 -8.06
CA ALA A 25 2.48 -14.43 -7.02
C ALA A 25 3.55 -14.07 -5.96
N TRP A 26 4.62 -14.86 -5.81
CA TRP A 26 5.71 -14.55 -4.89
C TRP A 26 6.43 -13.23 -5.20
N ILE A 27 6.39 -12.75 -6.45
CA ILE A 27 6.92 -11.42 -6.80
C ILE A 27 6.17 -10.29 -6.08
N MET A 28 4.87 -10.48 -5.82
CA MET A 28 4.07 -9.50 -5.05
C MET A 28 4.41 -9.54 -3.56
N LEU A 29 4.74 -10.71 -3.02
CA LEU A 29 5.22 -10.83 -1.65
C LEU A 29 6.56 -10.11 -1.50
N ALA A 30 7.50 -10.32 -2.43
CA ALA A 30 8.78 -9.59 -2.44
C ALA A 30 8.57 -8.07 -2.54
N SER A 31 7.64 -7.60 -3.40
CA SER A 31 7.30 -6.18 -3.51
C SER A 31 6.78 -5.60 -2.19
N GLY A 32 5.83 -6.26 -1.54
CA GLY A 32 5.31 -5.81 -0.24
C GLY A 32 6.38 -5.82 0.85
N TRP A 33 7.23 -6.84 0.87
CA TRP A 33 8.36 -6.95 1.79
C TRP A 33 9.32 -5.77 1.66
N SER A 34 9.80 -5.48 0.44
CA SER A 34 10.74 -4.40 0.17
C SER A 34 10.20 -3.02 0.56
N ALA A 35 8.92 -2.80 0.38
CA ALA A 35 8.27 -1.54 0.74
C ALA A 35 8.29 -1.28 2.24
N ASN A 36 8.09 -2.32 3.07
CA ASN A 36 7.90 -2.16 4.52
C ASN A 36 9.13 -2.49 5.37
N GLN A 37 10.13 -3.25 4.87
CA GLN A 37 11.37 -3.53 5.62
C GLN A 37 12.11 -2.25 6.03
N PHE A 38 12.12 -1.22 5.18
CA PHE A 38 12.73 0.08 5.48
C PHE A 38 12.02 0.80 6.64
N SER A 39 10.70 0.71 6.71
CA SER A 39 9.90 1.39 7.75
C SER A 39 10.26 0.94 9.15
N ALA A 40 10.59 -0.34 9.32
CA ALA A 40 11.00 -0.90 10.61
C ALA A 40 12.40 -0.46 11.05
N LEU A 41 13.22 0.03 10.11
CA LEU A 41 14.64 0.37 10.34
C LEU A 41 14.89 1.88 10.52
N LEU A 42 13.84 2.73 10.50
CA LEU A 42 14.01 4.18 10.60
C LEU A 42 14.77 4.60 11.87
N GLY A 43 14.44 3.97 13.02
CA GLY A 43 15.16 4.18 14.27
C GLY A 43 16.64 3.77 14.19
N ALA A 44 16.92 2.65 13.52
CA ALA A 44 18.28 2.17 13.33
C ALA A 44 19.10 3.09 12.41
N TYR A 45 18.51 3.64 11.35
CA TYR A 45 19.18 4.66 10.52
C TYR A 45 19.52 5.93 11.31
N ARG A 46 18.66 6.33 12.23
CA ARG A 46 18.96 7.47 13.13
C ARG A 46 20.11 7.16 14.08
N SER A 47 20.06 6.03 14.75
CA SER A 47 21.06 5.68 15.79
C SER A 47 22.42 5.29 15.22
N HIS A 48 22.47 4.56 14.09
CA HIS A 48 23.73 4.05 13.52
C HIS A 48 24.38 5.01 12.52
N LEU A 49 23.59 5.76 11.74
CA LEU A 49 24.10 6.68 10.73
C LEU A 49 23.98 8.16 11.14
N GLY A 50 23.47 8.46 12.33
CA GLY A 50 23.29 9.82 12.81
C GLY A 50 22.31 10.67 11.98
N LEU A 51 21.40 10.03 11.21
CA LEU A 51 20.47 10.75 10.36
C LEU A 51 19.39 11.45 11.20
N THR A 52 19.02 12.66 10.78
CA THR A 52 17.92 13.40 11.41
C THR A 52 16.57 12.72 11.14
N GLU A 53 15.58 12.99 11.99
CA GLU A 53 14.24 12.47 11.80
C GLU A 53 13.62 12.93 10.47
N SER A 54 13.84 14.18 10.09
CA SER A 54 13.39 14.71 8.80
C SER A 54 14.05 13.99 7.61
N THR A 55 15.32 13.62 7.73
CA THR A 55 16.01 12.85 6.69
C THR A 55 15.42 11.46 6.53
N VAL A 56 15.21 10.71 7.62
CA VAL A 56 14.69 9.34 7.53
C VAL A 56 13.20 9.29 7.10
N THR A 57 12.39 10.25 7.55
CA THR A 57 10.99 10.36 7.11
C THR A 57 10.90 10.88 5.68
N GLY A 58 11.83 11.73 5.25
CA GLY A 58 11.98 12.14 3.85
C GLY A 58 12.36 10.97 2.94
N LEU A 59 13.32 10.12 3.35
CA LEU A 59 13.67 8.88 2.64
C LEU A 59 12.48 7.91 2.56
N PHE A 60 11.66 7.84 3.61
CA PHE A 60 10.41 7.08 3.56
C PHE A 60 9.45 7.67 2.51
N ALA A 61 9.31 8.98 2.45
CA ALA A 61 8.42 9.67 1.51
C ALA A 61 8.89 9.58 0.04
N VAL A 62 10.20 9.59 -0.22
CA VAL A 62 10.79 9.47 -1.58
C VAL A 62 10.33 8.20 -2.30
N TYR A 63 10.05 7.13 -1.58
CA TYR A 63 9.44 5.92 -2.14
C TYR A 63 8.17 6.24 -2.95
N VAL A 64 7.33 7.12 -2.46
CA VAL A 64 6.06 7.49 -3.11
C VAL A 64 6.31 8.29 -4.39
N VAL A 65 7.35 9.11 -4.41
CA VAL A 65 7.75 9.90 -5.60
C VAL A 65 8.11 8.98 -6.77
N GLY A 66 8.75 7.85 -6.49
CA GLY A 66 9.03 6.81 -7.50
C GLY A 66 7.80 5.97 -7.86
N LEU A 67 6.99 5.63 -6.84
CA LEU A 67 5.87 4.69 -6.98
C LEU A 67 4.75 5.26 -7.88
N ILE A 68 4.31 6.49 -7.64
CA ILE A 68 3.15 7.05 -8.34
C ILE A 68 3.35 7.12 -9.86
N PRO A 69 4.45 7.69 -10.41
CA PRO A 69 4.68 7.68 -11.83
C PRO A 69 4.78 6.27 -12.43
N ALA A 70 5.50 5.37 -11.73
CA ALA A 70 5.66 4.00 -12.19
C ALA A 70 4.33 3.24 -12.23
N LEU A 71 3.46 3.42 -11.23
CA LEU A 71 2.12 2.84 -11.20
C LEU A 71 1.26 3.27 -12.41
N LEU A 72 1.36 4.54 -12.79
CA LEU A 72 0.59 5.09 -13.92
C LEU A 72 1.12 4.65 -15.28
N VAL A 73 2.44 4.49 -15.40
CA VAL A 73 3.11 4.19 -16.69
C VAL A 73 3.24 2.68 -16.94
N ALA A 74 3.45 1.88 -15.89
CA ALA A 74 3.77 0.47 -16.05
C ALA A 74 2.59 -0.38 -16.59
N GLY A 75 1.34 0.01 -16.30
CA GLY A 75 0.15 -0.66 -16.85
C GLY A 75 0.12 -0.60 -18.38
N PRO A 76 0.05 0.59 -19.00
CA PRO A 76 0.12 0.76 -20.45
C PRO A 76 1.39 0.17 -21.09
N LEU A 77 2.53 0.24 -20.41
CA LEU A 77 3.77 -0.36 -20.86
C LEU A 77 3.68 -1.89 -20.90
N ALA A 78 3.07 -2.50 -19.89
CA ALA A 78 2.88 -3.94 -19.80
C ALA A 78 1.91 -4.46 -20.88
N ASP A 79 0.87 -3.69 -21.22
CA ASP A 79 -0.06 -4.02 -22.29
C ASP A 79 0.65 -4.03 -23.67
N ARG A 80 1.66 -3.16 -23.88
CA ARG A 80 2.43 -3.06 -25.14
C ARG A 80 3.59 -4.04 -25.21
N ARG A 81 4.37 -4.20 -24.13
CA ARG A 81 5.62 -4.97 -24.11
C ARG A 81 5.49 -6.38 -23.53
N GLY A 82 4.33 -6.70 -22.97
CA GLY A 82 4.07 -7.95 -22.26
C GLY A 82 4.16 -7.78 -20.74
N ARG A 83 3.21 -8.39 -20.05
CA ARG A 83 3.06 -8.25 -18.57
C ARG A 83 4.18 -8.94 -17.81
N ARG A 84 4.56 -10.14 -18.25
CA ARG A 84 5.69 -10.89 -17.66
C ARG A 84 6.99 -10.11 -17.74
N ARG A 85 7.31 -9.55 -18.91
CA ARG A 85 8.57 -8.81 -19.13
C ARG A 85 8.67 -7.61 -18.20
N VAL A 86 7.61 -6.80 -18.12
CA VAL A 86 7.59 -5.61 -17.27
C VAL A 86 7.63 -5.99 -15.78
N ALA A 87 6.90 -7.03 -15.38
CA ALA A 87 6.90 -7.50 -13.97
C ALA A 87 8.27 -8.07 -13.55
N LEU A 88 8.93 -8.85 -14.38
CA LEU A 88 10.27 -9.37 -14.09
C LEU A 88 11.35 -8.28 -14.07
N ALA A 89 11.29 -7.32 -14.99
CA ALA A 89 12.18 -6.15 -14.97
C ALA A 89 11.96 -5.30 -13.69
N ALA A 90 10.71 -5.10 -13.29
CA ALA A 90 10.38 -4.41 -12.05
C ALA A 90 10.89 -5.17 -10.81
N LEU A 91 10.81 -6.50 -10.80
CA LEU A 91 11.36 -7.31 -9.71
C LEU A 91 12.90 -7.23 -9.65
N ALA A 92 13.59 -7.28 -10.80
CA ALA A 92 15.03 -7.09 -10.85
C ALA A 92 15.44 -5.72 -10.29
N LEU A 93 14.68 -4.66 -10.66
CA LEU A 93 14.87 -3.32 -10.11
C LEU A 93 14.59 -3.29 -8.60
N ASN A 94 13.62 -4.07 -8.11
CA ASN A 94 13.29 -4.18 -6.68
C ASN A 94 14.44 -4.79 -5.88
N VAL A 95 15.06 -5.86 -6.38
CA VAL A 95 16.25 -6.47 -5.77
C VAL A 95 17.43 -5.51 -5.83
N LEU A 96 17.68 -4.85 -6.98
CA LEU A 96 18.75 -3.86 -7.12
C LEU A 96 18.57 -2.70 -6.13
N SER A 97 17.35 -2.20 -5.96
CA SER A 97 17.08 -1.14 -4.99
C SER A 97 17.43 -1.54 -3.56
N THR A 98 17.18 -2.81 -3.19
CA THR A 98 17.56 -3.35 -1.88
C THR A 98 19.08 -3.46 -1.74
N LEU A 99 19.80 -3.89 -2.77
CA LEU A 99 21.26 -3.90 -2.76
C LEU A 99 21.85 -2.49 -2.58
N LEU A 100 21.25 -1.49 -3.21
CA LEU A 100 21.64 -0.09 -2.99
C LEU A 100 21.41 0.37 -1.55
N LEU A 101 20.30 -0.05 -0.92
CA LEU A 101 20.04 0.25 0.49
C LEU A 101 21.06 -0.45 1.40
N MET A 102 21.44 -1.70 1.10
CA MET A 102 22.48 -2.43 1.84
C MET A 102 23.85 -1.73 1.73
N VAL A 103 24.24 -1.33 0.53
CA VAL A 103 25.50 -0.63 0.30
C VAL A 103 25.49 0.74 0.99
N GLY A 104 24.40 1.50 0.91
CA GLY A 104 24.22 2.77 1.60
C GLY A 104 24.28 2.63 3.12
N GLY A 105 23.71 1.56 3.65
CA GLY A 105 23.78 1.22 5.07
C GLY A 105 25.20 0.81 5.53
N ALA A 106 25.93 0.06 4.69
CA ALA A 106 27.29 -0.39 4.99
C ALA A 106 28.32 0.78 5.00
N TRP A 107 28.19 1.70 4.05
CA TRP A 107 29.15 2.81 3.89
C TRP A 107 28.75 4.09 4.62
N GLY A 108 27.63 4.08 5.35
CA GLY A 108 27.15 5.24 6.10
C GLY A 108 26.68 6.41 5.25
N GLY A 109 26.38 6.16 3.95
CA GLY A 109 26.09 7.21 2.99
C GLY A 109 24.59 7.38 2.70
N ALA A 110 23.97 8.42 3.29
CA ALA A 110 22.57 8.78 2.97
C ALA A 110 22.31 9.00 1.47
N TRP A 111 23.33 9.37 0.70
CA TRP A 111 23.25 9.60 -0.75
C TRP A 111 22.89 8.34 -1.56
N LEU A 112 23.26 7.12 -1.10
CA LEU A 112 22.82 5.86 -1.72
C LEU A 112 21.44 5.41 -1.25
N LEU A 113 21.02 5.82 -0.04
CA LEU A 113 19.70 5.48 0.48
C LEU A 113 18.59 6.17 -0.34
N LEU A 114 18.83 7.40 -0.82
CA LEU A 114 17.85 8.15 -1.60
C LEU A 114 17.51 7.46 -2.94
N PRO A 115 18.47 7.14 -3.86
CA PRO A 115 18.15 6.38 -5.07
C PRO A 115 17.64 4.99 -4.76
N GLY A 116 18.14 4.32 -3.71
CA GLY A 116 17.61 3.02 -3.26
C GLY A 116 16.11 3.11 -2.93
N ARG A 117 15.68 4.10 -2.16
CA ARG A 117 14.26 4.30 -1.82
C ARG A 117 13.41 4.71 -3.03
N PHE A 118 13.92 5.60 -3.87
CA PHE A 118 13.24 5.98 -5.11
C PHE A 118 13.01 4.78 -6.02
N LEU A 119 14.04 3.95 -6.26
CA LEU A 119 13.94 2.75 -7.09
C LEU A 119 13.06 1.67 -6.45
N THR A 120 13.04 1.55 -5.11
CA THR A 120 12.05 0.69 -4.42
C THR A 120 10.63 1.14 -4.77
N GLY A 121 10.37 2.45 -4.79
CA GLY A 121 9.08 3.00 -5.20
C GLY A 121 8.76 2.68 -6.65
N VAL A 122 9.67 2.97 -7.59
CA VAL A 122 9.50 2.68 -9.02
C VAL A 122 9.16 1.21 -9.24
N SER A 123 9.92 0.31 -8.64
CA SER A 123 9.71 -1.13 -8.77
C SER A 123 8.38 -1.58 -8.17
N ALA A 124 8.01 -1.08 -7.01
CA ALA A 124 6.74 -1.40 -6.36
C ALA A 124 5.54 -0.92 -7.17
N GLY A 125 5.58 0.31 -7.70
CA GLY A 125 4.53 0.85 -8.57
C GLY A 125 4.36 0.03 -9.84
N ALA A 126 5.46 -0.38 -10.47
CA ALA A 126 5.42 -1.22 -11.66
C ALA A 126 4.90 -2.64 -11.36
N LEU A 127 5.30 -3.25 -10.23
CA LEU A 127 4.78 -4.55 -9.79
C LEU A 127 3.30 -4.49 -9.44
N LEU A 128 2.84 -3.43 -8.78
CA LEU A 128 1.43 -3.24 -8.48
C LEU A 128 0.58 -3.13 -9.75
N ALA A 129 1.07 -2.47 -10.80
CA ALA A 129 0.35 -2.35 -12.06
C ALA A 129 0.48 -3.62 -12.92
N ALA A 130 1.70 -3.95 -13.38
CA ALA A 130 1.93 -5.04 -14.33
C ALA A 130 1.86 -6.42 -13.67
N GLY A 131 2.48 -6.58 -12.49
CA GLY A 131 2.52 -7.85 -11.75
C GLY A 131 1.13 -8.30 -11.29
N SER A 132 0.33 -7.37 -10.74
CA SER A 132 -1.04 -7.69 -10.31
C SER A 132 -1.93 -8.14 -11.47
N ALA A 133 -1.83 -7.46 -12.61
CA ALA A 133 -2.57 -7.82 -13.81
C ALA A 133 -2.14 -9.21 -14.33
N TRP A 134 -0.83 -9.46 -14.41
CA TRP A 134 -0.28 -10.74 -14.85
C TRP A 134 -0.72 -11.91 -13.98
N ILE A 135 -0.61 -11.77 -12.65
CA ILE A 135 -1.00 -12.83 -11.70
C ILE A 135 -2.50 -13.07 -11.69
N LYS A 136 -3.31 -12.00 -11.81
CA LYS A 136 -4.77 -12.12 -11.95
C LYS A 136 -5.13 -12.99 -13.17
N GLU A 137 -4.50 -12.76 -14.31
CA GLU A 137 -4.75 -13.52 -15.54
C GLU A 137 -4.27 -14.97 -15.44
N LEU A 138 -3.06 -15.19 -14.91
CA LEU A 138 -2.52 -16.54 -14.72
C LEU A 138 -3.33 -17.38 -13.74
N SER A 139 -3.88 -16.77 -12.70
CA SER A 139 -4.52 -17.49 -11.60
C SER A 139 -6.05 -17.50 -11.66
N GLY A 140 -6.66 -16.68 -12.51
CA GLY A 140 -8.11 -16.43 -12.52
C GLY A 140 -8.63 -15.77 -11.23
N SER A 141 -7.72 -15.38 -10.29
CA SER A 141 -8.11 -14.82 -8.99
C SER A 141 -7.69 -13.36 -8.85
N PRO A 142 -8.62 -12.40 -8.79
CA PRO A 142 -8.30 -11.00 -8.60
C PRO A 142 -7.77 -10.69 -7.18
N ARG A 143 -7.99 -11.59 -6.21
CA ARG A 143 -7.57 -11.41 -4.81
C ARG A 143 -6.13 -11.84 -4.56
N ARG A 144 -5.59 -12.76 -5.38
CA ARG A 144 -4.26 -13.37 -5.13
C ARG A 144 -3.13 -12.35 -5.07
N PRO A 145 -2.98 -11.39 -6.00
CA PRO A 145 -1.92 -10.39 -5.91
C PRO A 145 -1.97 -9.59 -4.60
N GLY A 146 -3.17 -9.13 -4.21
CA GLY A 146 -3.37 -8.38 -2.99
C GLY A 146 -3.03 -9.16 -1.73
N LEU A 147 -3.37 -10.45 -1.65
CA LEU A 147 -3.01 -11.30 -0.52
C LEU A 147 -1.49 -11.43 -0.36
N PHE A 148 -0.76 -11.66 -1.45
CA PHE A 148 0.69 -11.82 -1.41
C PHE A 148 1.40 -10.51 -1.07
N VAL A 149 0.99 -9.38 -1.65
CA VAL A 149 1.59 -8.08 -1.30
C VAL A 149 1.32 -7.72 0.17
N SER A 150 0.12 -7.98 0.67
CA SER A 150 -0.22 -7.73 2.09
C SER A 150 0.58 -8.64 3.03
N ALA A 151 0.80 -9.90 2.67
CA ALA A 151 1.67 -10.80 3.43
C ALA A 151 3.11 -10.28 3.47
N GLY A 152 3.64 -9.80 2.33
CA GLY A 152 4.95 -9.16 2.26
C GLY A 152 5.05 -7.93 3.15
N PHE A 153 4.04 -7.05 3.11
CA PHE A 153 3.97 -5.88 3.98
C PHE A 153 3.99 -6.25 5.47
N ALA A 154 3.21 -7.25 5.88
CA ALA A 154 3.11 -7.66 7.28
C ALA A 154 4.40 -8.33 7.78
N THR A 155 5.07 -9.12 6.94
CA THR A 155 6.25 -9.90 7.35
C THR A 155 7.57 -9.16 7.16
N GLY A 156 7.67 -8.31 6.12
CA GLY A 156 8.93 -7.67 5.74
C GLY A 156 9.50 -6.75 6.82
N GLY A 157 8.67 -5.90 7.41
CA GLY A 157 9.09 -5.01 8.47
C GLY A 157 9.42 -5.75 9.76
N LEU A 158 8.59 -6.72 10.17
CA LEU A 158 8.83 -7.49 11.38
C LEU A 158 10.14 -8.28 11.30
N VAL A 159 10.35 -9.03 10.21
CA VAL A 159 11.57 -9.82 10.04
C VAL A 159 12.80 -8.94 9.95
N ALA A 160 12.73 -7.81 9.25
CA ALA A 160 13.83 -6.85 9.18
C ALA A 160 14.18 -6.30 10.58
N ALA A 161 13.18 -5.95 11.39
CA ALA A 161 13.39 -5.48 12.76
C ALA A 161 14.02 -6.55 13.66
N LEU A 162 13.51 -7.80 13.60
CA LEU A 162 14.07 -8.91 14.37
C LEU A 162 15.52 -9.20 14.02
N ILE A 163 15.86 -9.22 12.73
CA ILE A 163 17.24 -9.41 12.30
C ILE A 163 18.11 -8.24 12.75
N ALA A 164 17.65 -7.00 12.56
CA ALA A 164 18.42 -5.81 12.93
C ALA A 164 18.66 -5.71 14.45
N GLN A 165 17.82 -6.34 15.28
CA GLN A 165 17.95 -6.33 16.73
C GLN A 165 19.17 -7.16 17.21
N TRP A 166 19.46 -8.29 16.55
CA TRP A 166 20.46 -9.25 17.05
C TRP A 166 21.59 -9.56 16.07
N ALA A 167 21.41 -9.31 14.77
CA ALA A 167 22.44 -9.62 13.79
C ALA A 167 23.51 -8.50 13.70
N PRO A 168 24.78 -8.86 13.39
CA PRO A 168 25.79 -7.87 13.09
C PRO A 168 25.44 -7.12 11.80
N TRP A 169 25.94 -5.87 11.71
CA TRP A 169 25.68 -4.97 10.56
C TRP A 169 24.19 -4.84 10.21
N PRO A 170 23.34 -4.35 11.17
CA PRO A 170 21.89 -4.38 11.05
C PRO A 170 21.35 -3.72 9.77
N MET A 171 22.03 -2.67 9.27
CA MET A 171 21.67 -1.98 8.03
C MET A 171 21.94 -2.79 6.75
N VAL A 172 22.60 -3.94 6.85
CA VAL A 172 22.89 -4.84 5.74
C VAL A 172 22.11 -6.16 5.91
N THR A 173 22.29 -6.80 7.06
CA THR A 173 21.73 -8.14 7.33
C THR A 173 20.21 -8.16 7.35
N ALA A 174 19.55 -7.08 7.79
CA ALA A 174 18.09 -6.95 7.78
C ALA A 174 17.47 -6.98 6.36
N TYR A 175 18.26 -6.64 5.35
CA TYR A 175 17.81 -6.65 3.96
C TYR A 175 18.09 -7.96 3.21
N ALA A 176 19.00 -8.80 3.72
CA ALA A 176 19.41 -10.04 3.07
C ALA A 176 18.24 -11.00 2.76
N PRO A 177 17.24 -11.21 3.65
CA PRO A 177 16.10 -12.06 3.35
C PRO A 177 15.30 -11.58 2.13
N HIS A 178 15.18 -10.28 1.91
CA HIS A 178 14.51 -9.77 0.72
C HIS A 178 15.27 -10.08 -0.57
N VAL A 179 16.60 -9.99 -0.57
CA VAL A 179 17.41 -10.34 -1.75
C VAL A 179 17.20 -11.82 -2.10
N VAL A 180 17.23 -12.71 -1.10
CA VAL A 180 16.95 -14.14 -1.29
C VAL A 180 15.53 -14.36 -1.78
N LEU A 181 14.55 -13.74 -1.14
CA LEU A 181 13.14 -13.86 -1.52
C LEU A 181 12.89 -13.34 -2.94
N GLY A 182 13.42 -12.17 -3.29
CA GLY A 182 13.23 -11.55 -4.61
C GLY A 182 13.86 -12.37 -5.73
N THR A 183 15.08 -12.89 -5.53
CA THR A 183 15.75 -13.78 -6.50
C THR A 183 15.01 -15.09 -6.66
N ALA A 184 14.58 -15.72 -5.55
CA ALA A 184 13.80 -16.97 -5.58
C ALA A 184 12.43 -16.75 -6.26
N ALA A 185 11.74 -15.64 -5.94
CA ALA A 185 10.47 -15.28 -6.58
C ALA A 185 10.64 -15.06 -8.09
N GLY A 186 11.73 -14.43 -8.50
CA GLY A 186 12.09 -14.26 -9.91
C GLY A 186 12.27 -15.59 -10.62
N TRP A 187 13.06 -16.47 -10.03
CA TRP A 187 13.28 -17.85 -10.54
C TRP A 187 11.95 -18.60 -10.72
N LEU A 188 11.10 -18.61 -9.69
CA LEU A 188 9.79 -19.24 -9.75
C LEU A 188 8.87 -18.64 -10.83
N ALA A 189 8.98 -17.33 -11.05
CA ALA A 189 8.18 -16.60 -12.02
C ALA A 189 8.65 -16.80 -13.48
N LEU A 190 9.93 -17.19 -13.69
CA LEU A 190 10.47 -17.46 -15.05
C LEU A 190 9.71 -18.57 -15.77
N ALA A 191 9.17 -19.55 -15.05
CA ALA A 191 8.39 -20.66 -15.63
C ALA A 191 6.94 -20.28 -15.99
N ALA A 192 6.47 -19.08 -15.59
CA ALA A 192 5.11 -18.64 -15.88
C ALA A 192 5.02 -18.02 -17.29
N PRO A 193 3.96 -18.33 -18.07
CA PRO A 193 3.82 -17.84 -19.44
C PRO A 193 3.54 -16.32 -19.47
N GLU A 194 3.85 -15.70 -20.61
CA GLU A 194 3.40 -14.34 -20.92
C GLU A 194 1.89 -14.32 -21.10
N THR A 195 1.24 -13.26 -20.61
CA THR A 195 -0.18 -13.00 -20.88
C THR A 195 -0.33 -11.66 -21.60
N ARG A 196 -1.24 -11.60 -22.57
CA ARG A 196 -1.55 -10.36 -23.28
C ARG A 196 -2.90 -9.85 -22.81
N GLY A 197 -2.99 -8.55 -22.51
CA GLY A 197 -4.26 -7.91 -22.16
C GLY A 197 -5.28 -8.03 -23.29
N SER A 198 -6.55 -8.25 -22.95
CA SER A 198 -7.66 -8.11 -23.91
C SER A 198 -7.76 -6.65 -24.36
N VAL A 199 -7.97 -6.44 -25.67
CA VAL A 199 -8.20 -5.12 -26.24
C VAL A 199 -9.43 -4.46 -25.58
N PRO A 200 -9.36 -3.18 -25.17
CA PRO A 200 -10.51 -2.51 -24.57
C PRO A 200 -11.66 -2.39 -25.57
N VAL A 201 -12.84 -2.84 -25.18
CA VAL A 201 -14.09 -2.60 -25.94
C VAL A 201 -14.47 -1.13 -25.72
N ARG A 202 -14.65 -0.38 -26.81
CA ARG A 202 -15.19 0.99 -26.77
C ARG A 202 -16.66 0.95 -26.34
N SER A 203 -17.03 1.73 -25.35
CA SER A 203 -18.41 1.92 -24.91
C SER A 203 -18.74 3.41 -24.69
N SER A 204 -20.02 3.72 -24.73
CA SER A 204 -20.68 5.03 -24.78
C SER A 204 -20.22 6.04 -23.72
N GLU A 205 -20.01 7.30 -24.13
CA GLU A 205 -19.41 8.40 -23.33
C GLU A 205 -20.37 9.07 -22.33
N ALA A 206 -21.68 9.01 -22.53
CA ALA A 206 -22.65 9.85 -21.79
C ALA A 206 -22.92 9.42 -20.33
N ALA A 207 -22.76 8.13 -19.97
CA ALA A 207 -22.90 7.66 -18.59
C ALA A 207 -21.64 7.91 -17.75
N ASP A 208 -20.53 8.24 -18.38
CA ASP A 208 -19.21 8.38 -17.77
C ASP A 208 -19.09 9.67 -16.92
N ASP A 209 -19.80 10.74 -17.26
CA ASP A 209 -19.58 12.06 -16.65
C ASP A 209 -20.19 12.17 -15.23
N HIS A 210 -21.38 11.60 -15.01
CA HIS A 210 -22.03 11.59 -13.69
C HIS A 210 -21.25 10.73 -12.67
N ASN A 211 -20.86 9.53 -13.07
CA ASN A 211 -20.07 8.63 -12.23
C ASN A 211 -18.67 9.19 -11.96
N GLY A 212 -18.05 9.85 -12.94
CA GLY A 212 -16.77 10.54 -12.80
C GLY A 212 -16.82 11.66 -11.76
N HIS A 213 -17.89 12.44 -11.77
CA HIS A 213 -18.10 13.51 -10.80
C HIS A 213 -18.28 12.95 -9.38
N ARG A 214 -19.07 11.87 -9.25
CA ARG A 214 -19.29 11.17 -7.99
C ARG A 214 -17.99 10.55 -7.45
N PHE A 215 -17.21 9.88 -8.29
CA PHE A 215 -15.90 9.32 -7.92
C PHE A 215 -14.95 10.41 -7.38
N ARG A 216 -14.84 11.55 -8.08
CA ARG A 216 -14.00 12.68 -7.65
C ARG A 216 -14.44 13.28 -6.31
N ARG A 217 -15.75 13.31 -6.02
CA ARG A 217 -16.28 13.94 -4.80
C ARG A 217 -16.35 13.01 -3.59
N THR A 218 -16.50 11.72 -3.79
CA THR A 218 -16.73 10.78 -2.66
C THR A 218 -15.59 9.80 -2.44
N VAL A 219 -14.92 9.35 -3.50
CA VAL A 219 -13.89 8.31 -3.40
C VAL A 219 -12.48 8.90 -3.30
N LEU A 220 -12.15 9.86 -4.16
CA LEU A 220 -10.80 10.44 -4.16
C LEU A 220 -10.44 11.18 -2.86
N PRO A 221 -11.34 11.96 -2.20
CA PRO A 221 -10.99 12.58 -0.92
C PRO A 221 -10.77 11.58 0.22
N LEU A 222 -11.44 10.41 0.18
CA LEU A 222 -11.22 9.34 1.15
C LEU A 222 -9.87 8.65 0.96
N ALA A 223 -9.37 8.58 -0.26
CA ALA A 223 -8.21 7.77 -0.61
C ALA A 223 -6.94 8.08 0.22
N PRO A 224 -6.53 9.33 0.50
CA PRO A 224 -5.33 9.60 1.31
C PRO A 224 -5.38 8.98 2.71
N TRP A 225 -6.57 8.84 3.32
CA TRP A 225 -6.72 8.23 4.63
C TRP A 225 -6.32 6.75 4.67
N VAL A 226 -6.33 6.09 3.50
CA VAL A 226 -5.90 4.70 3.37
C VAL A 226 -4.45 4.51 3.84
N PHE A 227 -3.55 5.42 3.49
CA PHE A 227 -2.16 5.32 3.93
C PHE A 227 -1.77 6.30 5.04
N THR A 228 -2.52 7.38 5.27
CA THR A 228 -2.34 8.24 6.45
C THR A 228 -2.46 7.42 7.74
N ALA A 229 -3.53 6.62 7.87
CA ALA A 229 -3.77 5.83 9.07
C ALA A 229 -2.61 4.85 9.39
N PRO A 230 -2.22 3.93 8.50
CA PRO A 230 -1.18 2.97 8.82
C PRO A 230 0.19 3.62 9.05
N THR A 231 0.55 4.68 8.30
CA THR A 231 1.85 5.33 8.46
C THR A 231 2.00 6.07 9.78
N ILE A 232 0.92 6.58 10.36
CA ILE A 232 0.93 7.08 11.74
C ILE A 232 1.24 5.92 12.70
N GLY A 233 0.61 4.75 12.52
CA GLY A 233 0.78 3.60 13.41
C GLY A 233 2.19 3.00 13.40
N PHE A 234 2.81 2.84 12.23
CA PHE A 234 4.10 2.14 12.13
C PHE A 234 5.31 3.04 11.76
N VAL A 235 5.12 4.34 11.52
CA VAL A 235 6.21 5.30 11.31
C VAL A 235 6.18 6.40 12.36
N THR A 236 5.09 7.19 12.42
CA THR A 236 5.04 8.38 13.28
C THR A 236 5.13 8.01 14.76
N LEU A 237 4.31 7.07 15.25
CA LEU A 237 4.32 6.69 16.65
C LEU A 237 5.65 6.09 17.12
N PRO A 238 6.22 5.09 16.41
CA PRO A 238 7.53 4.57 16.77
C PRO A 238 8.63 5.63 16.77
N SER A 239 8.60 6.55 15.80
CA SER A 239 9.57 7.65 15.72
C SER A 239 9.42 8.64 16.88
N THR A 240 8.18 9.02 17.22
CA THR A 240 7.89 9.98 18.31
C THR A 240 8.22 9.42 19.69
N LEU A 241 7.93 8.14 19.92
CA LEU A 241 8.18 7.48 21.22
C LEU A 241 9.59 6.89 21.33
N HIS A 242 10.38 6.94 20.24
CA HIS A 242 11.71 6.34 20.17
C HIS A 242 11.67 4.83 20.52
N THR A 243 10.62 4.14 20.08
CA THR A 243 10.44 2.71 20.39
C THR A 243 11.57 1.87 19.84
N GLY A 244 11.91 0.79 20.56
CA GLY A 244 12.90 -0.18 20.10
C GLY A 244 12.49 -0.89 18.80
N LEU A 245 13.47 -1.51 18.13
CA LEU A 245 13.28 -2.17 16.84
C LEU A 245 12.18 -3.24 16.86
N ILE A 246 12.09 -4.02 17.95
CA ILE A 246 11.07 -5.07 18.09
C ILE A 246 9.66 -4.49 18.04
N LEU A 247 9.38 -3.47 18.85
CA LEU A 247 8.05 -2.87 18.91
C LEU A 247 7.70 -2.17 17.60
N THR A 248 8.67 -1.50 16.97
CA THR A 248 8.51 -0.93 15.61
C THR A 248 8.19 -2.03 14.60
N GLY A 249 8.90 -3.16 14.63
CA GLY A 249 8.64 -4.32 13.77
C GLY A 249 7.25 -4.92 14.00
N VAL A 250 6.83 -5.04 15.25
CA VAL A 250 5.46 -5.48 15.61
C VAL A 250 4.42 -4.52 15.04
N ALA A 251 4.61 -3.21 15.16
CA ALA A 251 3.68 -2.22 14.60
C ALA A 251 3.59 -2.35 13.07
N THR A 252 4.72 -2.56 12.36
CA THR A 252 4.73 -2.78 10.91
C THR A 252 4.00 -4.05 10.45
N ALA A 253 3.86 -5.05 11.31
CA ALA A 253 3.10 -6.28 11.05
C ALA A 253 1.63 -6.15 11.45
N VAL A 254 1.36 -5.61 12.63
CA VAL A 254 0.02 -5.51 13.21
C VAL A 254 -0.89 -4.60 12.38
N VAL A 255 -0.38 -3.45 11.94
CA VAL A 255 -1.19 -2.49 11.16
C VAL A 255 -1.73 -3.10 9.87
N PRO A 256 -0.91 -3.64 8.92
CA PRO A 256 -1.46 -4.27 7.73
C PRO A 256 -2.20 -5.58 8.03
N GLY A 257 -1.83 -6.30 9.10
CA GLY A 257 -2.51 -7.52 9.53
C GLY A 257 -3.95 -7.25 9.98
N THR A 258 -4.18 -6.27 10.84
CA THR A 258 -5.53 -5.86 11.26
C THR A 258 -6.33 -5.28 10.10
N GLY A 259 -5.67 -4.52 9.22
CA GLY A 259 -6.29 -4.02 7.99
C GLY A 259 -6.81 -5.13 7.09
N LEU A 260 -6.05 -6.20 6.91
CA LEU A 260 -6.47 -7.35 6.12
C LEU A 260 -7.68 -8.07 6.74
N LEU A 261 -7.70 -8.22 8.07
CA LEU A 261 -8.80 -8.86 8.79
C LEU A 261 -10.09 -8.03 8.69
N THR A 262 -10.00 -6.71 8.84
CA THR A 262 -11.16 -5.81 8.79
C THR A 262 -11.68 -5.63 7.37
N ALA A 263 -10.81 -5.55 6.38
CA ALA A 263 -11.21 -5.47 4.96
C ALA A 263 -12.08 -6.65 4.51
N ARG A 264 -11.86 -7.85 5.05
CA ARG A 264 -12.66 -9.05 4.74
C ARG A 264 -14.09 -8.98 5.25
N ARG A 265 -14.34 -8.24 6.33
CA ARG A 265 -15.65 -8.14 7.01
C ARG A 265 -16.44 -6.92 6.58
N ALA A 266 -15.86 -6.04 5.77
CA ALA A 266 -16.40 -4.71 5.55
C ALA A 266 -17.55 -4.68 4.54
N ARG A 267 -18.78 -4.57 5.04
CA ARG A 267 -19.85 -3.77 4.41
C ARG A 267 -19.73 -2.32 4.93
N SER A 268 -18.54 -1.71 4.81
CA SER A 268 -18.25 -0.43 5.45
C SER A 268 -18.80 0.74 4.65
N THR A 269 -19.36 1.70 5.39
CA THR A 269 -19.61 3.05 4.88
C THR A 269 -18.30 3.87 4.95
N PRO A 270 -18.15 4.93 4.15
CA PRO A 270 -16.98 5.81 4.25
C PRO A 270 -16.85 6.41 5.64
N THR A 271 -17.97 6.76 6.24
CA THR A 271 -18.06 7.32 7.60
C THR A 271 -17.50 6.37 8.65
N ALA A 272 -17.84 5.07 8.60
CA ALA A 272 -17.34 4.09 9.58
C ALA A 272 -15.81 3.97 9.52
N GLY A 273 -15.21 3.91 8.33
CA GLY A 273 -13.76 3.87 8.16
C GLY A 273 -13.07 5.10 8.74
N LEU A 274 -13.60 6.30 8.45
CA LEU A 274 -13.06 7.57 8.94
C LEU A 274 -13.21 7.73 10.46
N LEU A 275 -14.30 7.28 11.06
CA LEU A 275 -14.48 7.30 12.52
C LEU A 275 -13.48 6.38 13.20
N VAL A 276 -13.19 5.21 12.64
CA VAL A 276 -12.15 4.32 13.18
C VAL A 276 -10.75 4.94 13.02
N VAL A 277 -10.47 5.61 11.89
CA VAL A 277 -9.23 6.39 11.73
C VAL A 277 -9.15 7.51 12.78
N ALA A 278 -10.23 8.26 12.99
CA ALA A 278 -10.28 9.31 14.01
C ALA A 278 -10.04 8.77 15.41
N ALA A 279 -10.67 7.64 15.78
CA ALA A 279 -10.43 6.99 17.06
C ALA A 279 -8.96 6.55 17.21
N GLY A 280 -8.38 5.96 16.14
CA GLY A 280 -6.98 5.55 16.12
C GLY A 280 -6.01 6.71 16.24
N THR A 281 -6.25 7.84 15.54
CA THR A 281 -5.41 9.04 15.64
C THR A 281 -5.57 9.76 16.99
N ALA A 282 -6.77 9.76 17.58
CA ALA A 282 -6.98 10.27 18.94
C ALA A 282 -6.20 9.42 19.96
N THR A 283 -6.29 8.10 19.88
CA THR A 283 -5.52 7.19 20.74
C THR A 283 -4.01 7.42 20.55
N ALA A 284 -3.57 7.63 19.28
CA ALA A 284 -2.19 7.96 18.97
C ALA A 284 -1.72 9.28 19.58
N ALA A 285 -2.58 10.31 19.58
CA ALA A 285 -2.30 11.59 20.22
C ALA A 285 -2.09 11.44 21.73
N VAL A 286 -2.98 10.68 22.40
CA VAL A 286 -2.85 10.38 23.85
C VAL A 286 -1.60 9.55 24.14
N ALA A 287 -1.32 8.52 23.32
CA ALA A 287 -0.12 7.70 23.46
C ALA A 287 1.16 8.53 23.36
N ALA A 288 1.22 9.43 22.39
CA ALA A 288 2.36 10.33 22.18
C ALA A 288 2.51 11.36 23.33
N ALA A 289 1.40 11.89 23.81
CA ALA A 289 1.40 12.82 24.96
C ALA A 289 1.84 12.17 26.27
N ALA A 290 1.43 10.92 26.49
CA ALA A 290 1.73 10.16 27.71
C ALA A 290 3.06 9.39 27.64
N GLY A 291 3.75 9.34 26.49
CA GLY A 291 4.92 8.49 26.30
C GLY A 291 4.63 7.00 26.47
N ASN A 292 3.41 6.54 26.13
CA ASN A 292 2.91 5.22 26.47
C ASN A 292 2.96 4.27 25.27
N GLU A 293 3.94 3.36 25.23
CA GLU A 293 4.14 2.39 24.16
C GLU A 293 3.00 1.36 24.00
N PRO A 294 2.46 0.76 25.08
CA PRO A 294 1.28 -0.12 24.99
C PRO A 294 0.08 0.57 24.33
N LEU A 295 -0.17 1.83 24.67
CA LEU A 295 -1.24 2.61 24.06
C LEU A 295 -0.95 2.93 22.59
N ALA A 296 0.31 3.13 22.23
CA ALA A 296 0.72 3.30 20.83
C ALA A 296 0.46 2.02 20.01
N LEU A 297 0.69 0.84 20.57
CA LEU A 297 0.36 -0.43 19.91
C LEU A 297 -1.16 -0.60 19.74
N LEU A 298 -1.96 -0.21 20.73
CA LEU A 298 -3.42 -0.17 20.60
C LEU A 298 -3.85 0.79 19.49
N ALA A 299 -3.26 1.99 19.43
CA ALA A 299 -3.49 2.95 18.35
C ALA A 299 -3.14 2.34 16.97
N ALA A 300 -2.03 1.63 16.87
CA ALA A 300 -1.60 0.94 15.64
C ALA A 300 -2.64 -0.12 15.19
N ILE A 301 -3.21 -0.89 16.12
CA ILE A 301 -4.29 -1.85 15.84
C ILE A 301 -5.52 -1.13 15.29
N VAL A 302 -5.97 -0.06 15.95
CA VAL A 302 -7.15 0.70 15.52
C VAL A 302 -6.93 1.39 14.19
N LEU A 303 -5.75 1.99 13.97
CA LEU A 303 -5.37 2.60 12.70
C LEU A 303 -5.31 1.57 11.57
N GLY A 304 -4.81 0.37 11.86
CA GLY A 304 -4.84 -0.75 10.93
C GLY A 304 -6.26 -1.15 10.53
N ALA A 305 -7.18 -1.20 11.49
CA ALA A 305 -8.59 -1.45 11.22
C ALA A 305 -9.20 -0.35 10.34
N GLY A 306 -8.93 0.91 10.63
CA GLY A 306 -9.36 2.05 9.83
C GLY A 306 -8.82 2.01 8.40
N TYR A 307 -7.55 1.67 8.23
CA TYR A 307 -6.91 1.41 6.93
C TYR A 307 -7.68 0.35 6.13
N GLY A 308 -7.97 -0.80 6.74
CA GLY A 308 -8.67 -1.90 6.06
C GLY A 308 -10.07 -1.52 5.62
N LEU A 309 -10.83 -0.81 6.47
CA LEU A 309 -12.17 -0.33 6.16
C LEU A 309 -12.17 0.72 5.03
N ALA A 310 -11.27 1.71 5.11
CA ALA A 310 -11.15 2.76 4.09
C ALA A 310 -10.73 2.18 2.73
N LEU A 311 -9.77 1.26 2.72
CA LEU A 311 -9.30 0.58 1.52
C LEU A 311 -10.40 -0.26 0.87
N ALA A 312 -11.08 -1.11 1.64
CA ALA A 312 -12.15 -1.97 1.14
C ALA A 312 -13.30 -1.14 0.56
N HIS A 313 -13.72 -0.09 1.27
CA HIS A 313 -14.75 0.83 0.78
C HIS A 313 -14.31 1.53 -0.50
N GLY A 314 -13.11 2.13 -0.52
CA GLY A 314 -12.61 2.88 -1.66
C GLY A 314 -12.49 2.03 -2.93
N LEU A 315 -11.95 0.82 -2.82
CA LEU A 315 -11.85 -0.12 -3.96
C LEU A 315 -13.23 -0.60 -4.44
N THR A 316 -14.15 -0.90 -3.52
CA THR A 316 -15.51 -1.33 -3.87
C THR A 316 -16.26 -0.21 -4.60
N GLN A 317 -16.19 1.03 -4.11
CA GLN A 317 -16.82 2.17 -4.76
C GLN A 317 -16.16 2.52 -6.10
N THR A 318 -14.83 2.41 -6.18
CA THR A 318 -14.13 2.58 -7.47
C THR A 318 -14.64 1.57 -8.50
N ALA A 319 -14.79 0.31 -8.12
CA ALA A 319 -15.29 -0.75 -9.01
C ALA A 319 -16.77 -0.55 -9.39
N ALA A 320 -17.59 -0.07 -8.47
CA ALA A 320 -19.02 0.18 -8.70
C ALA A 320 -19.30 1.40 -9.59
N LEU A 321 -18.44 2.42 -9.52
CA LEU A 321 -18.62 3.68 -10.27
C LEU A 321 -17.89 3.67 -11.61
N ALA A 322 -16.78 2.94 -11.73
CA ALA A 322 -15.96 2.94 -12.93
C ALA A 322 -16.63 2.18 -14.08
N PRO A 323 -16.67 2.77 -15.29
CA PRO A 323 -17.05 2.03 -16.49
C PRO A 323 -16.11 0.84 -16.69
N PRO A 324 -16.59 -0.32 -17.17
CA PRO A 324 -15.78 -1.53 -17.31
C PRO A 324 -14.46 -1.32 -18.06
N HIS A 325 -14.49 -0.51 -19.13
CA HIS A 325 -13.32 -0.18 -19.96
C HIS A 325 -12.35 0.81 -19.29
N GLN A 326 -12.76 1.52 -18.23
CA GLN A 326 -11.94 2.48 -17.48
C GLN A 326 -11.58 2.03 -16.06
N LEU A 327 -12.02 0.84 -15.62
CA LEU A 327 -11.80 0.34 -14.27
C LEU A 327 -10.33 0.40 -13.85
N ALA A 328 -9.42 -0.03 -14.72
CA ALA A 328 -7.99 0.02 -14.43
C ALA A 328 -7.50 1.47 -14.20
N ARG A 329 -7.96 2.41 -15.05
CA ARG A 329 -7.60 3.84 -14.95
C ARG A 329 -8.11 4.48 -13.66
N TRP A 330 -9.35 4.17 -13.24
CA TRP A 330 -9.92 4.73 -12.01
C TRP A 330 -9.29 4.09 -10.77
N THR A 331 -8.99 2.80 -10.82
CA THR A 331 -8.24 2.12 -9.76
C THR A 331 -6.84 2.72 -9.59
N ALA A 332 -6.14 3.03 -10.69
CA ALA A 332 -4.84 3.69 -10.63
C ALA A 332 -4.95 5.10 -10.02
N ARG A 333 -5.98 5.89 -10.36
CA ARG A 333 -6.24 7.19 -9.74
C ARG A 333 -6.52 7.09 -8.24
N PHE A 334 -7.31 6.09 -7.82
CA PHE A 334 -7.55 5.82 -6.41
C PHE A 334 -6.25 5.51 -5.66
N TRP A 335 -5.43 4.59 -6.19
CA TRP A 335 -4.15 4.26 -5.59
C TRP A 335 -3.18 5.45 -5.55
N THR A 336 -3.11 6.24 -6.62
CA THR A 336 -2.31 7.48 -6.65
C THR A 336 -2.70 8.42 -5.50
N ALA A 337 -4.01 8.67 -5.33
CA ALA A 337 -4.51 9.48 -4.23
C ALA A 337 -4.26 8.85 -2.86
N ALA A 338 -4.42 7.52 -2.73
CA ALA A 338 -4.15 6.81 -1.49
C ALA A 338 -2.68 6.93 -1.06
N TYR A 339 -1.75 6.76 -1.99
CA TYR A 339 -0.32 6.86 -1.70
C TYR A 339 0.13 8.26 -1.26
N LEU A 340 -0.63 9.32 -1.55
CA LEU A 340 -0.35 10.65 -0.99
C LEU A 340 -0.39 10.65 0.55
N GLY A 341 -1.19 9.77 1.17
CA GLY A 341 -1.22 9.60 2.61
C GLY A 341 0.11 9.14 3.23
N MET A 342 1.00 8.53 2.45
CA MET A 342 2.34 8.13 2.92
C MET A 342 3.29 9.32 3.15
N PHE A 343 2.96 10.53 2.69
CA PHE A 343 3.70 11.73 3.04
C PHE A 343 3.41 12.20 4.47
N THR A 344 2.35 11.69 5.12
CA THR A 344 1.93 12.13 6.46
C THR A 344 3.06 12.13 7.48
N PRO A 345 3.89 11.08 7.66
CA PRO A 345 4.98 11.12 8.63
C PRO A 345 5.98 12.25 8.36
N TYR A 346 6.34 12.46 7.11
CA TYR A 346 7.26 13.54 6.73
C TYR A 346 6.67 14.92 7.01
N VAL A 347 5.41 15.14 6.65
CA VAL A 347 4.69 16.40 6.93
C VAL A 347 4.59 16.65 8.44
N LEU A 348 4.22 15.62 9.22
CA LEU A 348 4.17 15.73 10.68
C LEU A 348 5.55 16.02 11.29
N THR A 349 6.61 15.41 10.78
CA THR A 349 7.97 15.70 11.21
C THR A 349 8.38 17.16 10.93
N LEU A 350 8.08 17.68 9.74
CA LEU A 350 8.36 19.08 9.39
C LEU A 350 7.56 20.05 10.27
N LEU A 351 6.28 19.80 10.47
CA LEU A 351 5.44 20.62 11.34
C LEU A 351 5.79 20.46 12.82
N GLY A 352 6.45 19.37 13.21
CA GLY A 352 6.98 19.13 14.55
C GLY A 352 8.00 20.18 15.01
N HIS A 353 8.58 20.95 14.09
CA HIS A 353 9.43 22.11 14.43
C HIS A 353 8.62 23.30 14.96
N THR A 354 7.33 23.36 14.71
CA THR A 354 6.45 24.48 15.10
C THR A 354 5.53 24.13 16.27
N THR A 355 5.20 22.84 16.44
CA THR A 355 4.31 22.36 17.51
C THR A 355 4.59 20.88 17.81
N THR A 356 3.99 20.37 18.90
CA THR A 356 4.25 19.00 19.36
C THR A 356 3.47 17.96 18.53
N THR A 357 4.03 16.74 18.40
CA THR A 357 3.38 15.62 17.69
C THR A 357 1.97 15.30 18.23
N PRO A 358 1.70 15.29 19.55
CA PRO A 358 0.33 15.08 20.07
C PRO A 358 -0.67 16.09 19.51
N VAL A 359 -0.31 17.36 19.45
CA VAL A 359 -1.17 18.42 18.89
C VAL A 359 -1.43 18.19 17.40
N LEU A 360 -0.41 17.84 16.64
CA LEU A 360 -0.56 17.53 15.21
C LEU A 360 -1.48 16.31 14.99
N LEU A 361 -1.35 15.27 15.81
CA LEU A 361 -2.23 14.09 15.75
C LEU A 361 -3.67 14.44 16.13
N ALA A 362 -3.89 15.35 17.09
CA ALA A 362 -5.22 15.88 17.40
C ALA A 362 -5.81 16.65 16.19
N VAL A 363 -5.02 17.42 15.49
CA VAL A 363 -5.46 18.08 14.23
C VAL A 363 -5.86 17.05 13.18
N VAL A 364 -5.06 16.00 12.99
CA VAL A 364 -5.40 14.90 12.05
C VAL A 364 -6.71 14.22 12.48
N THR A 365 -6.95 14.04 13.79
CA THR A 365 -8.21 13.51 14.32
C THR A 365 -9.39 14.41 13.94
N LEU A 366 -9.27 15.72 14.15
CA LEU A 366 -10.33 16.67 13.79
C LEU A 366 -10.62 16.68 12.28
N LEU A 367 -9.58 16.58 11.45
CA LEU A 367 -9.73 16.45 10.00
C LEU A 367 -10.45 15.16 9.60
N ALA A 368 -10.15 14.04 10.25
CA ALA A 368 -10.84 12.77 10.02
C ALA A 368 -12.32 12.85 10.42
N LEU A 369 -12.64 13.46 11.57
CA LEU A 369 -14.01 13.69 12.04
C LEU A 369 -14.79 14.63 11.12
N ALA A 370 -14.17 15.72 10.69
CA ALA A 370 -14.77 16.66 9.76
C ALA A 370 -15.11 15.99 8.41
N HIS A 371 -14.18 15.16 7.91
CA HIS A 371 -14.43 14.39 6.69
C HIS A 371 -15.51 13.32 6.89
N ALA A 372 -15.57 12.65 8.04
CA ALA A 372 -16.65 11.72 8.37
C ALA A 372 -18.02 12.41 8.38
N GLY A 373 -18.13 13.57 9.03
CA GLY A 373 -19.35 14.39 9.03
C GLY A 373 -19.76 14.83 7.63
N PHE A 374 -18.82 15.29 6.82
CA PHE A 374 -19.10 15.66 5.43
C PHE A 374 -19.59 14.47 4.59
N SER A 375 -19.00 13.29 4.77
CA SER A 375 -19.41 12.06 4.08
C SER A 375 -20.81 11.61 4.48
N SER A 376 -21.18 11.73 5.77
CA SER A 376 -22.52 11.45 6.28
C SER A 376 -23.56 12.41 5.67
N TYR A 377 -23.25 13.72 5.69
CA TYR A 377 -24.12 14.75 5.12
C TYR A 377 -24.38 14.51 3.62
N GLN A 378 -23.33 14.15 2.86
CA GLN A 378 -23.50 13.82 1.45
C GLN A 378 -24.38 12.58 1.23
N ALA A 379 -24.24 11.55 2.06
CA ALA A 379 -25.06 10.34 1.98
C ALA A 379 -26.54 10.64 2.23
N GLU A 380 -26.86 11.44 3.26
CA GLU A 380 -28.22 11.87 3.57
C GLU A 380 -28.83 12.70 2.44
N ARG A 381 -28.07 13.64 1.89
CA ARG A 381 -28.52 14.50 0.79
C ARG A 381 -28.88 13.70 -0.46
N LEU A 382 -28.12 12.64 -0.74
CA LEU A 382 -28.40 11.74 -1.85
C LEU A 382 -29.60 10.83 -1.57
N ALA A 383 -29.83 10.41 -0.32
CA ALA A 383 -31.01 9.65 0.08
C ALA A 383 -32.29 10.49 -0.08
N ARG A 384 -32.31 11.73 0.41
CA ARG A 384 -33.46 12.66 0.29
C ARG A 384 -33.85 13.00 -1.17
N ARG A 385 -32.90 12.93 -2.11
CA ARG A 385 -33.18 13.18 -3.55
C ARG A 385 -33.75 11.95 -4.25
N ARG A 386 -33.77 10.78 -3.61
CA ARG A 386 -34.33 9.53 -4.15
C ARG A 386 -35.73 9.19 -3.62
N THR A 387 -36.18 9.87 -2.58
CA THR A 387 -37.58 9.85 -2.13
C THR A 387 -38.34 10.90 -2.94
N PRO A 388 -39.34 10.49 -3.78
CA PRO A 388 -40.14 11.39 -4.58
C PRO A 388 -40.99 12.29 -3.70
#